data_44bfe1aee6f381e8cb854d45c362725a
#
_entry.id   44bfe1aee6f381e8cb854d45c362725a
#
_cell.length_a   1.000
_cell.length_b   1.000
_cell.length_c   1.000
_cell.angle_alpha   90.00
_cell.angle_beta   90.00
_cell.angle_gamma   90.00
#
_symmetry.space_group_name_H-M   'P 1'
#
loop_
_entity.id
_entity.type
_entity.pdbx_description
1 polymer ?
#
loop_
_entity_poly.entity_id
_entity_poly.type
_entity_poly.pdbx_seq_one_letter_code
_entity_poly.pdbx_strand_id
1 'polypeptide(L)'
;MDGSASSPVGDLLFVSSSGGHLAQLVALRPWWTGRRRHWITFRTPDAESLLAGETVDWAYHPTTRHLGNLLRNTVLAARTLHRYRPDVIVSTGAGVALPFFVLGWLVGIPTVYIEVYDRIETPTLTARLCRPFTSALLVQWEEQQRLYRGATLVGRLL
;
A
#
# COMPACT_ATOMS: atom_id res chain seq x y z
N MET A 1 1.55 38.34 2.27
CA MET A 1 1.20 37.33 1.23
C MET A 1 1.98 36.08 1.53
N ASP A 2 1.47 35.29 2.47
CA ASP A 2 2.14 34.07 2.89
C ASP A 2 1.64 32.92 2.03
N GLY A 3 2.43 32.57 1.03
CA GLY A 3 2.33 31.30 0.35
C GLY A 3 2.73 30.20 1.34
N SER A 4 1.78 29.69 2.11
CA SER A 4 1.93 28.44 2.81
C SER A 4 2.19 27.35 1.78
N ALA A 5 3.46 27.16 1.42
CA ALA A 5 3.89 25.96 0.75
C ALA A 5 3.63 24.82 1.72
N SER A 6 2.55 24.06 1.48
CA SER A 6 2.34 22.79 2.15
C SER A 6 3.64 22.01 2.02
N SER A 7 4.27 21.70 3.14
CA SER A 7 5.45 20.85 3.19
C SER A 7 5.19 19.63 2.33
N PRO A 8 6.08 19.26 1.41
CA PRO A 8 5.86 18.09 0.58
C PRO A 8 5.62 16.91 1.52
N VAL A 9 4.50 16.21 1.32
CA VAL A 9 4.27 14.93 1.99
C VAL A 9 5.53 14.10 1.78
N GLY A 10 6.14 13.66 2.87
CA GLY A 10 7.48 13.12 2.88
C GLY A 10 7.66 11.82 2.12
N ASP A 11 8.47 10.95 2.65
CA ASP A 11 8.87 9.70 2.03
C ASP A 11 7.72 8.68 1.99
N LEU A 12 7.45 8.11 0.82
CA LEU A 12 6.37 7.16 0.58
C LEU A 12 6.86 5.72 0.62
N LEU A 13 6.12 4.84 1.26
CA LEU A 13 6.30 3.39 1.14
C LEU A 13 5.08 2.78 0.47
N PHE A 14 5.26 2.23 -0.73
CA PHE A 14 4.22 1.50 -1.44
C PHE A 14 4.35 0.00 -1.19
N VAL A 15 3.26 -0.65 -0.84
CA VAL A 15 3.22 -2.08 -0.54
C VAL A 15 2.07 -2.74 -1.27
N SER A 16 2.37 -3.71 -2.14
CA SER A 16 1.36 -4.48 -2.87
C SER A 16 1.88 -5.82 -3.38
N SER A 17 1.00 -6.70 -3.83
CA SER A 17 1.38 -7.76 -4.75
C SER A 17 1.71 -7.18 -6.13
N SER A 18 2.33 -7.99 -7.00
CA SER A 18 2.48 -7.67 -8.42
C SER A 18 1.14 -7.68 -9.17
N GLY A 19 1.16 -7.41 -10.47
CA GLY A 19 -0.03 -7.39 -11.32
C GLY A 19 -0.93 -6.18 -11.06
N GLY A 20 -2.25 -6.40 -11.04
CA GLY A 20 -3.26 -5.34 -10.92
C GLY A 20 -3.15 -4.47 -9.67
N HIS A 21 -2.73 -5.03 -8.53
CA HIS A 21 -2.48 -4.27 -7.32
C HIS A 21 -1.36 -3.24 -7.51
N LEU A 22 -0.23 -3.68 -8.08
CA LEU A 22 0.90 -2.80 -8.37
C LEU A 22 0.55 -1.76 -9.45
N ALA A 23 -0.16 -2.17 -10.50
CA ALA A 23 -0.57 -1.27 -11.58
C ALA A 23 -1.39 -0.08 -11.05
N GLN A 24 -2.29 -0.30 -10.10
CA GLN A 24 -3.07 0.78 -9.48
C GLN A 24 -2.20 1.74 -8.67
N LEU A 25 -1.16 1.27 -7.97
CA LEU A 25 -0.21 2.15 -7.28
C LEU A 25 0.62 2.96 -8.29
N VAL A 26 1.03 2.33 -9.39
CA VAL A 26 1.78 3.02 -10.46
C VAL A 26 0.89 4.07 -11.14
N ALA A 27 -0.42 3.83 -11.29
CA ALA A 27 -1.37 4.80 -11.83
C ALA A 27 -1.45 6.09 -11.00
N LEU A 28 -1.07 6.06 -9.73
CA LEU A 28 -0.93 7.26 -8.90
C LEU A 28 0.32 8.11 -9.23
N ARG A 29 1.01 7.83 -10.34
CA ARG A 29 2.24 8.53 -10.74
C ARG A 29 2.13 10.06 -10.68
N PRO A 30 1.06 10.72 -11.11
CA PRO A 30 0.94 12.17 -11.00
C PRO A 30 1.03 12.68 -9.55
N TRP A 31 0.57 11.89 -8.59
CA TRP A 31 0.61 12.24 -7.18
C TRP A 31 1.99 12.00 -6.54
N TRP A 32 2.67 10.91 -6.87
CA TRP A 32 3.94 10.56 -6.22
C TRP A 32 5.20 11.01 -6.97
N THR A 33 5.08 11.50 -8.21
CA THR A 33 6.22 12.05 -8.96
C THR A 33 6.85 13.20 -8.17
N GLY A 34 8.20 13.20 -8.09
CA GLY A 34 8.96 14.18 -7.31
C GLY A 34 9.07 13.90 -5.81
N ARG A 35 8.44 12.82 -5.31
CA ARG A 35 8.56 12.39 -3.91
C ARG A 35 9.54 11.24 -3.79
N ARG A 36 10.29 11.19 -2.69
CA ARG A 36 11.06 9.99 -2.35
C ARG A 36 10.10 8.84 -2.08
N ARG A 37 10.42 7.68 -2.63
CA ARG A 37 9.54 6.49 -2.52
C ARG A 37 10.33 5.21 -2.53
N HIS A 38 9.78 4.22 -1.88
CA HIS A 38 10.28 2.87 -1.80
C HIS A 38 9.13 1.90 -2.09
N TRP A 39 9.40 0.81 -2.77
CA TRP A 39 8.40 -0.15 -3.20
C TRP A 39 8.63 -1.51 -2.56
N ILE A 40 7.56 -2.14 -2.12
CA ILE A 40 7.52 -3.53 -1.65
C ILE A 40 6.52 -4.26 -2.52
N THR A 41 6.99 -5.22 -3.28
CA THR A 41 6.13 -6.05 -4.15
C THR A 41 6.79 -7.40 -4.43
N PHE A 42 6.08 -8.29 -5.13
CA PHE A 42 6.65 -9.57 -5.51
C PHE A 42 7.52 -9.42 -6.75
N ARG A 43 8.61 -10.21 -6.78
CA ARG A 43 9.52 -10.21 -7.92
C ARG A 43 8.93 -11.02 -9.07
N THR A 44 8.34 -10.32 -10.00
CA THR A 44 7.73 -10.86 -11.25
C THR A 44 8.20 -10.03 -12.44
N PRO A 45 8.24 -10.57 -13.66
CA PRO A 45 8.72 -9.82 -14.84
C PRO A 45 7.97 -8.52 -15.10
N ASP A 46 6.66 -8.49 -14.84
CA ASP A 46 5.84 -7.28 -14.94
C ASP A 46 6.23 -6.23 -13.88
N ALA A 47 6.45 -6.67 -12.64
CA ALA A 47 6.87 -5.77 -11.57
C ALA A 47 8.29 -5.20 -11.80
N GLU A 48 9.22 -6.03 -12.25
CA GLU A 48 10.58 -5.58 -12.62
C GLU A 48 10.54 -4.54 -13.75
N SER A 49 9.67 -4.74 -14.74
CA SER A 49 9.48 -3.80 -15.85
C SER A 49 8.83 -2.49 -15.41
N LEU A 50 7.74 -2.55 -14.64
CA LEU A 50 6.98 -1.38 -14.16
C LEU A 50 7.81 -0.49 -13.23
N LEU A 51 8.68 -1.10 -12.42
CA LEU A 51 9.48 -0.42 -11.40
C LEU A 51 10.94 -0.26 -11.82
N ALA A 52 11.25 -0.34 -13.12
CA ALA A 52 12.59 -0.11 -13.62
C ALA A 52 13.09 1.29 -13.20
N GLY A 53 14.25 1.34 -12.52
CA GLY A 53 14.81 2.59 -11.98
C GLY A 53 14.25 3.03 -10.62
N GLU A 54 13.29 2.30 -10.05
CA GLU A 54 12.76 2.54 -8.70
C GLU A 54 13.56 1.77 -7.63
N THR A 55 13.45 2.21 -6.38
CA THR A 55 14.00 1.47 -5.24
C THR A 55 12.98 0.45 -4.77
N VAL A 56 13.31 -0.83 -4.86
CA VAL A 56 12.41 -1.94 -4.57
C VAL A 56 13.05 -2.94 -3.63
N ASP A 57 12.34 -3.35 -2.59
CA ASP A 57 12.62 -4.59 -1.85
C ASP A 57 11.56 -5.63 -2.20
N TRP A 58 12.03 -6.84 -2.53
CA TRP A 58 11.17 -7.92 -2.99
C TRP A 58 10.59 -8.71 -1.84
N ALA A 59 9.26 -8.76 -1.77
CA ALA A 59 8.53 -9.53 -0.78
C ALA A 59 8.44 -11.01 -1.15
N TYR A 60 8.17 -11.83 -0.15
CA TYR A 60 8.06 -13.28 -0.30
C TYR A 60 6.61 -13.69 -0.62
N HIS A 61 6.44 -14.55 -1.61
CA HIS A 61 5.15 -15.11 -2.00
C HIS A 61 5.23 -16.65 -2.16
N PRO A 62 4.13 -17.36 -2.10
CA PRO A 62 2.75 -16.90 -1.90
C PRO A 62 2.50 -16.36 -0.48
N THR A 63 1.52 -15.43 -0.35
CA THR A 63 1.13 -14.88 0.96
C THR A 63 -0.15 -15.51 1.50
N THR A 64 -0.92 -16.19 0.65
CA THR A 64 -2.16 -16.85 1.05
C THR A 64 -1.85 -18.14 1.79
N ARG A 65 -2.33 -18.24 3.04
CA ARG A 65 -2.19 -19.45 3.91
C ARG A 65 -0.74 -19.96 4.06
N HIS A 66 0.24 -19.06 4.03
CA HIS A 66 1.65 -19.43 4.13
C HIS A 66 2.34 -18.69 5.29
N LEU A 67 2.31 -19.30 6.49
CA LEU A 67 2.84 -18.69 7.72
C LEU A 67 4.35 -18.37 7.64
N GLY A 68 5.13 -19.21 6.96
CA GLY A 68 6.57 -18.96 6.77
C GLY A 68 6.84 -17.67 6.01
N ASN A 69 6.08 -17.40 4.94
CA ASN A 69 6.22 -16.16 4.19
C ASN A 69 5.60 -14.97 4.94
N LEU A 70 4.57 -15.18 5.74
CA LEU A 70 4.08 -14.13 6.63
C LEU A 70 5.18 -13.68 7.60
N LEU A 71 5.89 -14.62 8.22
CA LEU A 71 7.02 -14.30 9.11
C LEU A 71 8.15 -13.59 8.36
N ARG A 72 8.54 -14.08 7.17
CA ARG A 72 9.59 -13.44 6.35
C ARG A 72 9.19 -12.01 5.96
N ASN A 73 7.95 -11.79 5.56
CA ASN A 73 7.45 -10.46 5.22
C ASN A 73 7.32 -9.55 6.45
N THR A 74 7.09 -10.11 7.64
CA THR A 74 7.12 -9.34 8.90
C THR A 74 8.54 -8.87 9.22
N VAL A 75 9.55 -9.72 9.04
CA VAL A 75 10.96 -9.34 9.20
C VAL A 75 11.36 -8.29 8.15
N LEU A 76 10.91 -8.47 6.89
CA LEU A 76 11.13 -7.49 5.83
C LEU A 76 10.51 -6.14 6.21
N ALA A 77 9.26 -6.13 6.67
CA ALA A 77 8.57 -4.91 7.11
C ALA A 77 9.33 -4.21 8.25
N ALA A 78 9.74 -4.94 9.27
CA ALA A 78 10.51 -4.38 10.39
C ALA A 78 11.81 -3.72 9.92
N ARG A 79 12.56 -4.40 9.04
CA ARG A 79 13.81 -3.88 8.47
C ARG A 79 13.58 -2.64 7.62
N THR A 80 12.60 -2.67 6.73
CA THR A 80 12.28 -1.56 5.83
C THR A 80 11.84 -0.33 6.62
N LEU A 81 10.91 -0.49 7.56
CA LEU A 81 10.41 0.62 8.37
C LEU A 81 11.52 1.23 9.25
N HIS A 82 12.42 0.39 9.78
CA HIS A 82 13.56 0.88 10.55
C HIS A 82 14.58 1.67 9.70
N ARG A 83 14.90 1.16 8.51
CA ARG A 83 15.91 1.76 7.61
C ARG A 83 15.39 2.98 6.86
N TYR A 84 14.19 2.88 6.30
CA TYR A 84 13.63 3.88 5.40
C TYR A 84 12.84 4.97 6.12
N ARG A 85 12.15 4.60 7.21
CA ARG A 85 11.30 5.50 8.02
C ARG A 85 10.36 6.35 7.18
N PRO A 86 9.42 5.73 6.44
CA PRO A 86 8.50 6.47 5.59
C PRO A 86 7.55 7.33 6.42
N ASP A 87 7.08 8.43 5.84
CA ASP A 87 6.06 9.27 6.45
C ASP A 87 4.64 8.72 6.27
N VAL A 88 4.45 7.86 5.26
CA VAL A 88 3.17 7.17 5.02
C VAL A 88 3.39 5.84 4.30
N ILE A 89 2.60 4.84 4.66
CA ILE A 89 2.51 3.55 3.98
C ILE A 89 1.23 3.53 3.15
N VAL A 90 1.35 3.25 1.85
CA VAL A 90 0.22 3.17 0.91
C VAL A 90 0.15 1.77 0.32
N SER A 91 -1.01 1.14 0.37
CA SER A 91 -1.20 -0.21 -0.17
C SER A 91 -2.53 -0.35 -0.89
N THR A 92 -2.52 -1.10 -1.98
CA THR A 92 -3.73 -1.61 -2.64
C THR A 92 -4.10 -3.02 -2.15
N GLY A 93 -3.40 -3.53 -1.15
CA GLY A 93 -3.73 -4.80 -0.50
C GLY A 93 -2.82 -5.95 -0.88
N ALA A 94 -3.40 -7.15 -0.91
CA ALA A 94 -2.75 -8.46 -0.83
C ALA A 94 -2.12 -8.76 0.54
N GLY A 95 -1.89 -10.05 0.84
CA GLY A 95 -1.44 -10.49 2.16
C GLY A 95 -0.13 -9.87 2.64
N VAL A 96 0.71 -9.37 1.72
CA VAL A 96 1.95 -8.66 2.02
C VAL A 96 1.71 -7.33 2.76
N ALA A 97 0.56 -6.70 2.61
CA ALA A 97 0.24 -5.43 3.26
C ALA A 97 0.11 -5.55 4.78
N LEU A 98 -0.40 -6.67 5.27
CA LEU A 98 -0.74 -6.85 6.68
C LEU A 98 0.43 -6.58 7.63
N PRO A 99 1.62 -7.21 7.49
CA PRO A 99 2.73 -6.93 8.40
C PRO A 99 3.20 -5.47 8.36
N PHE A 100 3.16 -4.82 7.20
CA PHE A 100 3.52 -3.41 7.09
C PHE A 100 2.52 -2.49 7.77
N PHE A 101 1.23 -2.79 7.69
CA PHE A 101 0.17 -2.03 8.36
C PHE A 101 0.23 -2.20 9.88
N VAL A 102 0.38 -3.42 10.36
CA VAL A 102 0.51 -3.69 11.80
C VAL A 102 1.73 -2.97 12.40
N LEU A 103 2.91 -3.18 11.80
CA LEU A 103 4.14 -2.58 12.31
C LEU A 103 4.16 -1.05 12.11
N GLY A 104 3.65 -0.55 10.99
CA GLY A 104 3.52 0.88 10.75
C GLY A 104 2.64 1.55 11.82
N TRP A 105 1.49 0.96 12.10
CA TRP A 105 0.60 1.42 13.16
C TRP A 105 1.28 1.42 14.54
N LEU A 106 2.02 0.35 14.89
CA LEU A 106 2.75 0.23 16.15
C LEU A 106 3.81 1.33 16.34
N VAL A 107 4.43 1.78 15.25
CA VAL A 107 5.47 2.84 15.31
C VAL A 107 4.92 4.22 14.94
N GLY A 108 3.61 4.36 14.80
CA GLY A 108 2.94 5.65 14.56
C GLY A 108 3.04 6.18 13.12
N ILE A 109 3.34 5.32 12.14
CA ILE A 109 3.35 5.71 10.72
C ILE A 109 1.92 5.59 10.17
N PRO A 110 1.36 6.68 9.58
CA PRO A 110 0.06 6.62 8.93
C PRO A 110 0.02 5.59 7.80
N THR A 111 -1.12 4.89 7.70
CA THR A 111 -1.35 3.85 6.70
C THR A 111 -2.57 4.20 5.85
N VAL A 112 -2.44 4.09 4.55
CA VAL A 112 -3.50 4.33 3.58
C VAL A 112 -3.77 3.03 2.82
N TYR A 113 -4.98 2.53 2.96
CA TYR A 113 -5.44 1.36 2.21
C TYR A 113 -6.35 1.81 1.08
N ILE A 114 -6.05 1.39 -0.14
CA ILE A 114 -6.87 1.65 -1.33
C ILE A 114 -7.47 0.32 -1.76
N GLU A 115 -8.79 0.18 -1.72
CA GLU A 115 -9.42 -1.04 -2.20
C GLU A 115 -9.31 -1.14 -3.72
N VAL A 116 -9.00 -2.34 -4.22
CA VAL A 116 -8.86 -2.58 -5.65
C VAL A 116 -10.19 -2.44 -6.39
N TYR A 117 -10.12 -1.97 -7.63
CA TYR A 117 -11.30 -1.57 -8.39
C TYR A 117 -12.28 -2.71 -8.71
N ASP A 118 -11.80 -3.95 -8.77
CA ASP A 118 -12.58 -5.13 -9.12
C ASP A 118 -13.35 -5.77 -7.95
N ARG A 119 -13.22 -5.23 -6.72
CA ARG A 119 -13.87 -5.73 -5.51
C ARG A 119 -15.04 -4.87 -5.08
N ILE A 120 -16.18 -5.06 -5.76
CA ILE A 120 -17.40 -4.26 -5.53
C ILE A 120 -18.48 -4.98 -4.70
N GLU A 121 -18.40 -6.31 -4.57
CA GLU A 121 -19.46 -7.08 -3.88
C GLU A 121 -19.14 -7.39 -2.42
N THR A 122 -17.89 -7.73 -2.12
CA THR A 122 -17.48 -8.13 -0.77
C THR A 122 -16.11 -7.58 -0.41
N PRO A 123 -15.92 -7.19 0.87
CA PRO A 123 -14.59 -6.80 1.37
C PRO A 123 -13.59 -7.95 1.23
N THR A 124 -12.38 -7.63 0.78
CA THR A 124 -11.29 -8.60 0.77
C THR A 124 -10.88 -8.99 2.19
N LEU A 125 -10.38 -10.22 2.37
CA LEU A 125 -9.86 -10.66 3.67
C LEU A 125 -8.73 -9.73 4.14
N THR A 126 -7.85 -9.33 3.23
CA THR A 126 -6.74 -8.41 3.54
C THR A 126 -7.25 -7.06 4.03
N ALA A 127 -8.26 -6.49 3.35
CA ALA A 127 -8.86 -5.23 3.79
C ALA A 127 -9.45 -5.34 5.19
N ARG A 128 -10.15 -6.44 5.49
CA ARG A 128 -10.70 -6.70 6.84
C ARG A 128 -9.61 -6.79 7.90
N LEU A 129 -8.52 -7.51 7.62
CA LEU A 129 -7.41 -7.70 8.56
C LEU A 129 -6.59 -6.40 8.74
N CYS A 130 -6.40 -5.62 7.68
CA CYS A 130 -5.68 -4.35 7.75
C CYS A 130 -6.51 -3.22 8.39
N ARG A 131 -7.86 -3.33 8.36
CA ARG A 131 -8.75 -2.26 8.79
C ARG A 131 -8.44 -1.67 10.16
N PRO A 132 -8.17 -2.46 11.23
CA PRO A 132 -7.84 -1.91 12.55
C PRO A 132 -6.56 -1.07 12.57
N PHE A 133 -5.67 -1.27 11.60
CA PHE A 133 -4.37 -0.63 11.47
C PHE A 133 -4.32 0.39 10.33
N THR A 134 -5.49 0.78 9.80
CA THR A 134 -5.61 1.69 8.65
C THR A 134 -6.02 3.09 9.11
N SER A 135 -5.20 4.07 8.79
CA SER A 135 -5.47 5.48 9.08
C SER A 135 -6.50 6.08 8.11
N ALA A 136 -6.40 5.75 6.84
CA ALA A 136 -7.34 6.16 5.81
C ALA A 136 -7.66 5.01 4.86
N LEU A 137 -8.94 4.75 4.64
CA LEU A 137 -9.44 3.76 3.69
C LEU A 137 -10.06 4.48 2.50
N LEU A 138 -9.49 4.23 1.32
CA LEU A 138 -9.93 4.83 0.06
C LEU A 138 -10.61 3.76 -0.80
N VAL A 139 -11.69 4.16 -1.46
CA VAL A 139 -12.46 3.31 -2.37
C VAL A 139 -12.68 4.00 -3.70
N GLN A 140 -12.85 3.21 -4.75
CA GLN A 140 -12.92 3.69 -6.12
C GLN A 140 -14.36 3.78 -6.65
N TRP A 141 -15.31 3.14 -5.98
CA TRP A 141 -16.72 3.06 -6.36
C TRP A 141 -17.65 3.37 -5.19
N GLU A 142 -18.84 3.89 -5.48
CA GLU A 142 -19.88 4.11 -4.48
C GLU A 142 -20.35 2.81 -3.82
N GLU A 143 -20.39 1.72 -4.58
CA GLU A 143 -20.72 0.38 -4.06
C GLU A 143 -19.73 -0.06 -2.98
N GLN A 144 -18.43 0.15 -3.19
CA GLN A 144 -17.41 -0.12 -2.19
C GLN A 144 -17.59 0.75 -0.95
N GLN A 145 -17.97 2.02 -1.12
CA GLN A 145 -18.20 2.92 0.01
C GLN A 145 -19.31 2.41 0.94
N ARG A 146 -20.33 1.74 0.38
CA ARG A 146 -21.39 1.08 1.18
C ARG A 146 -20.90 -0.10 1.98
N LEU A 147 -19.88 -0.81 1.48
CA LEU A 147 -19.27 -1.96 2.16
C LEU A 147 -18.32 -1.54 3.29
N TYR A 148 -17.70 -0.39 3.18
CA TYR A 148 -16.67 0.09 4.09
C TYR A 148 -17.11 1.39 4.78
N ARG A 149 -17.62 1.30 6.01
CA ARG A 149 -17.97 2.48 6.80
C ARG A 149 -16.76 3.41 6.98
N GLY A 150 -16.94 4.68 6.70
CA GLY A 150 -15.90 5.71 6.84
C GLY A 150 -14.83 5.69 5.75
N ALA A 151 -15.04 4.94 4.65
CA ALA A 151 -14.17 5.00 3.49
C ALA A 151 -14.42 6.28 2.69
N THR A 152 -13.35 6.82 2.12
CA THR A 152 -13.42 7.99 1.24
C THR A 152 -13.45 7.55 -0.21
N LEU A 153 -14.44 7.99 -0.96
CA LEU A 153 -14.55 7.77 -2.40
C LEU A 153 -13.56 8.68 -3.14
N VAL A 154 -12.64 8.09 -3.89
CA VAL A 154 -11.61 8.84 -4.64
C VAL A 154 -11.77 8.71 -6.17
N GLY A 155 -12.68 7.84 -6.62
CA GLY A 155 -12.86 7.54 -8.04
C GLY A 155 -11.84 6.51 -8.56
N ARG A 156 -11.97 6.20 -9.85
CA ARG A 156 -11.12 5.18 -10.51
C ARG A 156 -9.67 5.64 -10.60
N LEU A 157 -8.76 4.70 -10.35
CA LEU A 157 -7.30 4.88 -10.52
C LEU A 157 -6.80 4.44 -11.90
N LEU A 158 -7.54 3.52 -12.56
CA LEU A 158 -7.24 2.99 -13.89
C LEU A 158 -8.40 3.25 -14.85
#